data_65792c2e7928dfb51d049ee5160462fa
#
_entry.id   65792c2e7928dfb51d049ee5160462fa
#
_cell.length_a   1.000
_cell.length_b   1.000
_cell.length_c   1.000
_cell.angle_alpha   90.00
_cell.angle_beta   90.00
_cell.angle_gamma   90.00
#
_symmetry.space_group_name_H-M   'P 1'
#
loop_
_entity.id
_entity.type
_entity.pdbx_description
1 polymer ?
#
loop_
_entity_poly.entity_id
_entity_poly.type
_entity_poly.pdbx_seq_one_letter_code
_entity_poly.pdbx_strand_id
1 'polypeptide(L)'
;MTLSNFPTTISHLPNNVTEVLQNLLYGIQEAIGENLVGIYLRGSLALGDFDPKTSDIDFLVVINDTITEEKFANLSVFHSQLASFPNQYALDLEGAYIDLDALKRYRAGEIHPTIYRGGGLQWGEHRINWVLERWTVREHGITLIGPDPKKLIEPISVEELYSAVLVRLRDWVDYANQLDDPTWRLPLSHKAYVVETMCRVMFTLDCGDICSKPHAILWALETFPEPWRSLVERSQSWRIDNVTSPDVNIISEVMRFVHWVASKAGLSKQ
;
A
#
# COMPACT_ATOMS: atom_id res chain seq x y z
N MET A 1 24.86 -2.32 -16.52
CA MET A 1 24.93 -0.97 -15.92
C MET A 1 25.55 -1.10 -14.55
N THR A 2 26.57 -0.32 -14.26
CA THR A 2 27.28 -0.34 -12.98
C THR A 2 26.42 0.28 -11.88
N LEU A 3 26.59 -0.18 -10.64
CA LEU A 3 25.94 0.24 -9.37
C LEU A 3 25.92 1.77 -9.09
N SER A 4 26.43 2.60 -9.99
CA SER A 4 26.65 4.03 -9.78
C SER A 4 25.45 4.95 -9.97
N ASN A 5 24.28 4.43 -10.38
CA ASN A 5 23.12 5.28 -10.73
C ASN A 5 21.89 5.08 -9.81
N PHE A 6 22.03 4.37 -8.70
CA PHE A 6 20.94 4.33 -7.72
C PHE A 6 20.87 5.63 -6.93
N PRO A 7 19.65 6.14 -6.66
CA PRO A 7 19.48 7.29 -5.78
C PRO A 7 20.15 7.01 -4.43
N THR A 8 20.92 7.97 -3.92
CA THR A 8 21.54 7.89 -2.57
C THR A 8 20.54 7.58 -1.47
N THR A 9 19.29 7.92 -1.69
CA THR A 9 18.14 7.68 -0.79
C THR A 9 17.90 6.20 -0.48
N ILE A 10 18.33 5.27 -1.34
CA ILE A 10 18.13 3.83 -1.12
C ILE A 10 19.42 3.06 -0.83
N SER A 11 20.55 3.77 -0.71
CA SER A 11 21.88 3.16 -0.42
C SER A 11 21.95 2.51 0.97
N HIS A 12 21.02 2.81 1.87
CA HIS A 12 20.93 2.23 3.22
C HIS A 12 20.03 1.00 3.30
N LEU A 13 19.34 0.64 2.19
CA LEU A 13 18.46 -0.54 2.16
C LEU A 13 19.28 -1.83 2.23
N PRO A 14 18.71 -2.91 2.77
CA PRO A 14 19.35 -4.22 2.76
C PRO A 14 19.73 -4.67 1.35
N ASN A 15 20.86 -5.37 1.21
CA ASN A 15 21.37 -5.79 -0.10
C ASN A 15 20.36 -6.61 -0.92
N ASN A 16 19.57 -7.47 -0.25
CA ASN A 16 18.54 -8.28 -0.89
C ASN A 16 17.37 -7.45 -1.44
N VAL A 17 17.01 -6.33 -0.79
CA VAL A 17 16.03 -5.37 -1.31
C VAL A 17 16.61 -4.67 -2.55
N THR A 18 17.84 -4.16 -2.44
CA THR A 18 18.52 -3.47 -3.54
C THR A 18 18.68 -4.37 -4.77
N GLU A 19 18.97 -5.65 -4.58
CA GLU A 19 19.11 -6.63 -5.65
C GLU A 19 17.78 -6.85 -6.41
N VAL A 20 16.66 -6.99 -5.70
CA VAL A 20 15.34 -7.10 -6.33
C VAL A 20 14.96 -5.83 -7.06
N LEU A 21 15.22 -4.65 -6.47
CA LEU A 21 14.98 -3.37 -7.14
C LEU A 21 15.81 -3.20 -8.41
N GLN A 22 17.07 -3.67 -8.44
CA GLN A 22 17.91 -3.64 -9.64
C GLN A 22 17.34 -4.49 -10.77
N ASN A 23 16.92 -5.72 -10.44
CA ASN A 23 16.30 -6.62 -11.41
C ASN A 23 14.96 -6.06 -11.90
N LEU A 24 14.16 -5.48 -11.00
CA LEU A 24 12.89 -4.84 -11.33
C LEU A 24 13.10 -3.68 -12.32
N LEU A 25 14.03 -2.77 -12.02
CA LEU A 25 14.35 -1.63 -12.87
C LEU A 25 14.80 -2.06 -14.26
N TYR A 26 15.74 -3.01 -14.33
CA TYR A 26 16.26 -3.52 -15.59
C TYR A 26 15.14 -4.13 -16.45
N GLY A 27 14.35 -5.04 -15.88
CA GLY A 27 13.30 -5.72 -16.63
C GLY A 27 12.16 -4.79 -17.07
N ILE A 28 11.80 -3.78 -16.26
CA ILE A 28 10.82 -2.77 -16.66
C ILE A 28 11.35 -1.94 -17.82
N GLN A 29 12.61 -1.49 -17.76
CA GLN A 29 13.22 -0.70 -18.84
C GLN A 29 13.27 -1.50 -20.16
N GLU A 30 13.62 -2.77 -20.11
CA GLU A 30 13.64 -3.65 -21.30
C GLU A 30 12.20 -3.87 -21.85
N ALA A 31 11.23 -4.13 -21.00
CA ALA A 31 9.86 -4.45 -21.43
C ALA A 31 9.09 -3.21 -21.94
N ILE A 32 9.30 -2.05 -21.34
CA ILE A 32 8.55 -0.82 -21.64
C ILE A 32 9.28 0.03 -22.71
N GLY A 33 10.61 0.07 -22.66
CA GLY A 33 11.43 0.84 -23.58
C GLY A 33 11.14 2.34 -23.51
N GLU A 34 11.03 2.99 -24.67
CA GLU A 34 10.81 4.44 -24.80
C GLU A 34 9.46 4.93 -24.24
N ASN A 35 8.52 4.01 -23.99
CA ASN A 35 7.24 4.36 -23.36
C ASN A 35 7.35 4.61 -21.84
N LEU A 36 8.50 4.33 -21.23
CA LEU A 36 8.75 4.54 -19.80
C LEU A 36 8.93 6.02 -19.48
N VAL A 37 8.13 6.56 -18.57
CA VAL A 37 8.25 7.93 -18.04
C VAL A 37 8.98 7.93 -16.70
N GLY A 38 8.64 7.00 -15.80
CA GLY A 38 9.26 6.96 -14.48
C GLY A 38 8.93 5.70 -13.69
N ILE A 39 9.78 5.45 -12.67
CA ILE A 39 9.59 4.38 -11.69
C ILE A 39 9.78 4.99 -10.31
N TYR A 40 8.82 4.76 -9.42
CA TYR A 40 8.74 5.34 -8.09
C TYR A 40 8.52 4.26 -7.05
N LEU A 41 9.18 4.37 -5.90
CA LEU A 41 8.81 3.59 -4.72
C LEU A 41 7.77 4.35 -3.91
N ARG A 42 6.86 3.58 -3.30
CA ARG A 42 5.82 4.07 -2.40
C ARG A 42 5.78 3.23 -1.11
N GLY A 43 4.70 3.28 -0.36
CA GLY A 43 4.51 2.45 0.83
C GLY A 43 5.58 2.68 1.92
N SER A 44 5.96 1.63 2.62
CA SER A 44 6.88 1.71 3.77
C SER A 44 8.26 2.22 3.43
N LEU A 45 8.77 1.93 2.22
CA LEU A 45 10.06 2.45 1.75
C LEU A 45 10.04 3.97 1.63
N ALA A 46 8.99 4.51 1.03
CA ALA A 46 8.83 5.95 0.83
C ALA A 46 8.52 6.70 2.14
N LEU A 47 7.81 6.05 3.06
CA LEU A 47 7.45 6.62 4.37
C LEU A 47 8.54 6.44 5.44
N GLY A 48 9.68 5.81 5.11
CA GLY A 48 10.82 5.68 6.01
C GLY A 48 10.70 4.61 7.11
N ASP A 49 9.71 3.73 7.01
CA ASP A 49 9.39 2.72 8.03
C ASP A 49 9.43 1.28 7.48
N PHE A 50 10.38 1.02 6.57
CA PHE A 50 10.58 -0.32 6.03
C PHE A 50 11.11 -1.28 7.09
N ASP A 51 10.34 -2.33 7.38
CA ASP A 51 10.72 -3.43 8.27
C ASP A 51 11.05 -4.67 7.42
N PRO A 52 12.31 -5.16 7.44
CA PRO A 52 12.71 -6.31 6.64
C PRO A 52 11.94 -7.61 6.91
N LYS A 53 11.20 -7.71 8.01
CA LYS A 53 10.45 -8.91 8.40
C LYS A 53 9.00 -8.89 7.91
N THR A 54 8.44 -7.72 7.67
CA THR A 54 6.99 -7.59 7.46
C THR A 54 6.62 -6.72 6.27
N SER A 55 7.54 -5.86 5.81
CA SER A 55 7.29 -4.96 4.68
C SER A 55 7.46 -5.67 3.34
N ASP A 56 6.66 -5.26 2.40
CA ASP A 56 6.76 -5.52 0.97
C ASP A 56 7.48 -4.39 0.24
N ILE A 57 7.71 -4.57 -1.06
CA ILE A 57 8.27 -3.55 -1.94
C ILE A 57 7.15 -3.01 -2.81
N ASP A 58 6.71 -1.81 -2.50
CA ASP A 58 5.68 -1.08 -3.22
C ASP A 58 6.27 -0.18 -4.29
N PHE A 59 5.80 -0.30 -5.54
CA PHE A 59 6.28 0.53 -6.64
C PHE A 59 5.15 1.05 -7.53
N LEU A 60 5.45 2.07 -8.31
CA LEU A 60 4.59 2.61 -9.36
C LEU A 60 5.43 2.87 -10.61
N VAL A 61 4.98 2.36 -11.74
CA VAL A 61 5.56 2.61 -13.06
C VAL A 61 4.65 3.55 -13.83
N VAL A 62 5.22 4.63 -14.34
CA VAL A 62 4.52 5.61 -15.17
C VAL A 62 4.98 5.46 -16.61
N ILE A 63 4.03 5.40 -17.51
CA ILE A 63 4.23 5.22 -18.95
C ILE A 63 3.55 6.35 -19.75
N ASN A 64 4.01 6.61 -20.97
CA ASN A 64 3.39 7.65 -21.81
C ASN A 64 1.99 7.26 -22.27
N ASP A 65 1.87 6.04 -22.80
CA ASP A 65 0.64 5.53 -23.42
C ASP A 65 0.21 4.23 -22.74
N THR A 66 -1.05 3.86 -22.92
CA THR A 66 -1.61 2.59 -22.40
C THR A 66 -0.79 1.37 -22.86
N ILE A 67 -0.74 0.36 -22.00
CA ILE A 67 -0.04 -0.89 -22.30
C ILE A 67 -0.83 -1.69 -23.35
N THR A 68 -0.14 -2.07 -24.44
CA THR A 68 -0.69 -3.01 -25.43
C THR A 68 -0.70 -4.43 -24.88
N GLU A 69 -1.50 -5.32 -25.50
CA GLU A 69 -1.53 -6.74 -25.12
C GLU A 69 -0.14 -7.40 -25.22
N GLU A 70 0.64 -7.06 -26.25
CA GLU A 70 2.00 -7.55 -26.41
C GLU A 70 2.91 -7.13 -25.25
N LYS A 71 2.90 -5.84 -24.88
CA LYS A 71 3.67 -5.33 -23.76
C LYS A 71 3.21 -5.93 -22.43
N PHE A 72 1.90 -6.12 -22.26
CA PHE A 72 1.37 -6.81 -21.08
C PHE A 72 1.88 -8.25 -20.97
N ALA A 73 1.89 -9.00 -22.09
CA ALA A 73 2.42 -10.35 -22.12
C ALA A 73 3.91 -10.40 -21.76
N ASN A 74 4.73 -9.47 -22.32
CA ASN A 74 6.15 -9.37 -22.01
C ASN A 74 6.39 -9.04 -20.54
N LEU A 75 5.65 -8.10 -19.97
CA LEU A 75 5.70 -7.77 -18.54
C LEU A 75 5.28 -8.96 -17.66
N SER A 76 4.25 -9.69 -18.07
CA SER A 76 3.79 -10.89 -17.35
C SER A 76 4.87 -11.97 -17.28
N VAL A 77 5.57 -12.21 -18.40
CA VAL A 77 6.72 -13.13 -18.44
C VAL A 77 7.85 -12.61 -17.54
N PHE A 78 8.19 -11.34 -17.63
CA PHE A 78 9.22 -10.73 -16.81
C PHE A 78 8.92 -10.89 -15.32
N HIS A 79 7.71 -10.52 -14.87
CA HIS A 79 7.34 -10.64 -13.46
C HIS A 79 7.30 -12.08 -12.97
N SER A 80 6.91 -13.04 -13.82
CA SER A 80 6.98 -14.46 -13.50
C SER A 80 8.43 -14.95 -13.30
N GLN A 81 9.35 -14.46 -14.12
CA GLN A 81 10.77 -14.74 -13.98
C GLN A 81 11.35 -14.10 -12.70
N LEU A 82 11.00 -12.84 -12.43
CA LEU A 82 11.41 -12.14 -11.23
C LEU A 82 10.90 -12.82 -9.96
N ALA A 83 9.64 -13.29 -9.96
CA ALA A 83 9.07 -14.04 -8.84
C ALA A 83 9.80 -15.37 -8.55
N SER A 84 10.49 -15.93 -9.55
CA SER A 84 11.31 -17.14 -9.40
C SER A 84 12.75 -16.84 -8.96
N PHE A 85 13.12 -15.58 -8.80
CA PHE A 85 14.45 -15.18 -8.36
C PHE A 85 14.67 -15.61 -6.89
N PRO A 86 15.84 -16.17 -6.52
CA PRO A 86 16.09 -16.69 -5.18
C PRO A 86 16.31 -15.57 -4.15
N ASN A 87 15.29 -14.76 -3.94
CA ASN A 87 15.28 -13.63 -3.03
C ASN A 87 13.91 -13.52 -2.36
N GLN A 88 13.89 -13.34 -1.05
CA GLN A 88 12.64 -13.32 -0.27
C GLN A 88 11.64 -12.23 -0.72
N TYR A 89 12.12 -11.10 -1.26
CA TYR A 89 11.27 -9.99 -1.72
C TYR A 89 10.77 -10.17 -3.15
N ALA A 90 11.23 -11.16 -3.88
CA ALA A 90 10.81 -11.38 -5.27
C ALA A 90 9.30 -11.67 -5.41
N LEU A 91 8.69 -12.29 -4.39
CA LEU A 91 7.25 -12.51 -4.26
C LEU A 91 6.52 -11.41 -3.46
N ASP A 92 7.26 -10.54 -2.80
CA ASP A 92 6.72 -9.46 -1.97
C ASP A 92 6.70 -8.11 -2.71
N LEU A 93 6.45 -8.16 -4.03
CA LEU A 93 6.28 -6.98 -4.88
C LEU A 93 4.80 -6.61 -4.99
N GLU A 94 4.49 -5.33 -4.78
CA GLU A 94 3.18 -4.74 -5.04
C GLU A 94 3.33 -3.49 -5.90
N GLY A 95 2.63 -3.43 -7.03
CA GLY A 95 2.79 -2.29 -7.92
C GLY A 95 1.82 -2.22 -9.07
N ALA A 96 1.88 -1.13 -9.81
CA ALA A 96 1.04 -0.93 -10.98
C ALA A 96 1.77 -0.16 -12.09
N TYR A 97 1.28 -0.33 -13.30
CA TYR A 97 1.68 0.41 -14.50
C TYR A 97 0.55 1.34 -14.90
N ILE A 98 0.78 2.63 -14.86
CA ILE A 98 -0.25 3.64 -15.11
C ILE A 98 0.22 4.62 -16.18
N ASP A 99 -0.66 4.98 -17.11
CA ASP A 99 -0.33 6.02 -18.09
C ASP A 99 -0.38 7.42 -17.47
N LEU A 100 0.31 8.36 -18.13
CA LEU A 100 0.45 9.74 -17.66
C LEU A 100 -0.88 10.45 -17.46
N ASP A 101 -1.89 10.19 -18.31
CA ASP A 101 -3.15 10.87 -18.19
C ASP A 101 -3.97 10.35 -17.00
N ALA A 102 -4.00 9.03 -16.84
CA ALA A 102 -4.63 8.39 -15.69
C ALA A 102 -3.91 8.70 -14.37
N LEU A 103 -2.58 8.91 -14.41
CA LEU A 103 -1.81 9.25 -13.20
C LEU A 103 -2.18 10.62 -12.63
N LYS A 104 -2.43 11.62 -13.49
CA LYS A 104 -2.66 13.02 -13.08
C LYS A 104 -3.71 13.15 -12.00
N ARG A 105 -4.83 12.44 -12.18
CA ARG A 105 -5.99 12.49 -11.27
C ARG A 105 -6.69 11.14 -11.22
N TYR A 106 -7.14 10.74 -10.04
CA TYR A 106 -7.94 9.53 -9.87
C TYR A 106 -9.27 9.63 -10.61
N ARG A 107 -9.64 8.57 -11.33
CA ARG A 107 -10.95 8.37 -11.94
C ARG A 107 -11.45 6.96 -11.60
N ALA A 108 -12.68 6.86 -11.16
CA ALA A 108 -13.27 5.57 -10.79
C ALA A 108 -13.47 4.66 -12.01
N GLY A 109 -13.26 3.36 -11.83
CA GLY A 109 -13.47 2.34 -12.85
C GLY A 109 -12.30 2.17 -13.84
N GLU A 110 -11.20 2.90 -13.66
CA GLU A 110 -10.00 2.68 -14.47
C GLU A 110 -9.32 1.37 -14.08
N ILE A 111 -8.85 0.64 -15.09
CA ILE A 111 -8.20 -0.66 -14.96
C ILE A 111 -6.78 -0.55 -15.48
N HIS A 112 -5.82 -0.98 -14.67
CA HIS A 112 -4.40 -0.90 -14.98
C HIS A 112 -3.70 -2.24 -14.70
N PRO A 113 -2.60 -2.56 -15.43
CA PRO A 113 -1.76 -3.70 -15.09
C PRO A 113 -1.23 -3.54 -13.66
N THR A 114 -1.56 -4.49 -12.79
CA THR A 114 -1.29 -4.43 -11.36
C THR A 114 -0.71 -5.75 -10.87
N ILE A 115 0.27 -5.68 -9.99
CA ILE A 115 0.83 -6.81 -9.26
C ILE A 115 0.39 -6.71 -7.82
N TYR A 116 -0.21 -7.78 -7.32
CA TYR A 116 -0.52 -7.96 -5.92
C TYR A 116 0.49 -8.90 -5.28
N ARG A 117 0.79 -8.69 -4.03
CA ARG A 117 1.74 -9.50 -3.26
C ARG A 117 1.46 -11.00 -3.43
N GLY A 118 2.51 -11.75 -3.77
CA GLY A 118 2.41 -13.19 -4.05
C GLY A 118 1.66 -13.58 -5.33
N GLY A 119 1.22 -12.60 -6.14
CA GLY A 119 0.51 -12.81 -7.40
C GLY A 119 1.32 -12.44 -8.63
N GLY A 120 0.77 -12.77 -9.81
CA GLY A 120 1.30 -12.32 -11.10
C GLY A 120 0.70 -10.98 -11.53
N LEU A 121 1.18 -10.47 -12.66
CA LEU A 121 0.62 -9.30 -13.32
C LEU A 121 -0.81 -9.59 -13.82
N GLN A 122 -1.75 -8.75 -13.47
CA GLN A 122 -3.15 -8.84 -13.91
C GLN A 122 -3.76 -7.45 -14.10
N TRP A 123 -4.85 -7.37 -14.87
CA TRP A 123 -5.62 -6.15 -14.95
C TRP A 123 -6.41 -5.95 -13.66
N GLY A 124 -6.14 -4.87 -12.94
CA GLY A 124 -6.76 -4.53 -11.67
C GLY A 124 -7.46 -3.17 -11.71
N GLU A 125 -8.67 -3.11 -11.18
CA GLU A 125 -9.38 -1.86 -11.01
C GLU A 125 -8.73 -1.00 -9.92
N HIS A 126 -8.38 0.21 -10.26
CA HIS A 126 -7.89 1.21 -9.30
C HIS A 126 -9.07 1.87 -8.59
N ARG A 127 -9.42 1.32 -7.43
CA ARG A 127 -10.51 1.85 -6.59
C ARG A 127 -10.07 3.11 -5.84
N ILE A 128 -10.92 3.66 -5.02
CA ILE A 128 -10.73 4.94 -4.33
C ILE A 128 -9.44 5.00 -3.48
N ASN A 129 -8.91 3.88 -3.01
CA ASN A 129 -7.62 3.81 -2.31
C ASN A 129 -6.46 4.37 -3.16
N TRP A 130 -6.60 4.39 -4.49
CA TRP A 130 -5.59 4.96 -5.38
C TRP A 130 -5.48 6.49 -5.31
N VAL A 131 -6.42 7.18 -4.68
CA VAL A 131 -6.22 8.57 -4.25
C VAL A 131 -5.09 8.64 -3.21
N LEU A 132 -5.10 7.72 -2.23
CA LEU A 132 -4.09 7.65 -1.17
C LEU A 132 -2.72 7.23 -1.74
N GLU A 133 -2.71 6.28 -2.68
CA GLU A 133 -1.48 5.84 -3.35
C GLU A 133 -0.85 6.96 -4.19
N ARG A 134 -1.64 7.71 -4.97
CA ARG A 134 -1.16 8.89 -5.72
C ARG A 134 -0.61 9.96 -4.79
N TRP A 135 -1.30 10.22 -3.69
CA TRP A 135 -0.85 11.18 -2.69
C TRP A 135 0.50 10.75 -2.08
N THR A 136 0.61 9.47 -1.70
CA THR A 136 1.86 8.92 -1.14
C THR A 136 3.02 9.05 -2.15
N VAL A 137 2.79 8.71 -3.43
CA VAL A 137 3.82 8.86 -4.46
C VAL A 137 4.17 10.34 -4.66
N ARG A 138 3.17 11.22 -4.71
CA ARG A 138 3.38 12.65 -4.94
C ARG A 138 4.18 13.32 -3.83
N GLU A 139 3.85 13.05 -2.58
CA GLU A 139 4.45 13.76 -1.42
C GLU A 139 5.69 13.07 -0.86
N HIS A 140 5.76 11.74 -0.91
CA HIS A 140 6.82 10.93 -0.30
C HIS A 140 7.55 10.00 -1.26
N GLY A 141 7.05 9.81 -2.49
CA GLY A 141 7.58 8.82 -3.42
C GLY A 141 9.07 8.98 -3.68
N ILE A 142 9.81 7.88 -3.60
CA ILE A 142 11.23 7.86 -3.96
C ILE A 142 11.34 7.64 -5.47
N THR A 143 11.88 8.63 -6.18
CA THR A 143 12.12 8.54 -7.62
C THR A 143 13.32 7.64 -7.90
N LEU A 144 13.09 6.50 -8.57
CA LEU A 144 14.15 5.64 -9.09
C LEU A 144 14.57 6.06 -10.50
N ILE A 145 13.58 6.35 -11.34
CA ILE A 145 13.75 6.84 -12.72
C ILE A 145 12.67 7.88 -13.00
N GLY A 146 12.98 8.90 -13.76
CA GLY A 146 12.03 9.89 -14.28
C GLY A 146 12.00 11.21 -13.51
N PRO A 147 11.04 12.07 -13.81
CA PRO A 147 10.88 13.37 -13.17
C PRO A 147 10.29 13.26 -11.76
N ASP A 148 10.39 14.36 -11.01
CA ASP A 148 9.71 14.51 -9.71
C ASP A 148 8.19 14.22 -9.87
N PRO A 149 7.60 13.30 -9.07
CA PRO A 149 6.18 12.94 -9.17
C PRO A 149 5.24 14.13 -8.97
N LYS A 150 5.66 15.18 -8.27
CA LYS A 150 4.90 16.44 -8.13
C LYS A 150 4.64 17.15 -9.46
N LYS A 151 5.44 16.85 -10.50
CA LYS A 151 5.23 17.38 -11.86
C LYS A 151 4.25 16.54 -12.68
N LEU A 152 3.96 15.31 -12.24
CA LEU A 152 3.12 14.36 -12.95
C LEU A 152 1.72 14.22 -12.33
N ILE A 153 1.63 14.30 -11.01
CA ILE A 153 0.40 14.13 -10.25
C ILE A 153 -0.10 15.51 -9.84
N GLU A 154 -1.36 15.82 -10.15
CA GLU A 154 -2.00 17.06 -9.69
C GLU A 154 -2.08 17.10 -8.16
N PRO A 155 -2.08 18.30 -7.54
CA PRO A 155 -2.29 18.42 -6.10
C PRO A 155 -3.59 17.73 -5.67
N ILE A 156 -3.52 16.94 -4.63
CA ILE A 156 -4.67 16.27 -4.01
C ILE A 156 -5.00 17.04 -2.74
N SER A 157 -6.24 17.48 -2.59
CA SER A 157 -6.63 18.24 -1.41
C SER A 157 -6.86 17.33 -0.19
N VAL A 158 -6.84 17.94 1.00
CA VAL A 158 -7.15 17.22 2.25
C VAL A 158 -8.59 16.69 2.22
N GLU A 159 -9.51 17.40 1.59
CA GLU A 159 -10.90 16.98 1.42
C GLU A 159 -11.02 15.75 0.52
N GLU A 160 -10.19 15.66 -0.55
CA GLU A 160 -10.12 14.46 -1.40
C GLU A 160 -9.56 13.26 -0.63
N LEU A 161 -8.51 13.47 0.20
CA LEU A 161 -8.00 12.43 1.10
C LEU A 161 -9.06 11.95 2.08
N TYR A 162 -9.75 12.88 2.75
CA TYR A 162 -10.83 12.55 3.69
C TYR A 162 -11.94 11.77 3.01
N SER A 163 -12.36 12.20 1.83
CA SER A 163 -13.39 11.50 1.06
C SER A 163 -12.97 10.06 0.74
N ALA A 164 -11.73 9.86 0.29
CA ALA A 164 -11.20 8.54 -0.03
C ALA A 164 -11.13 7.64 1.22
N VAL A 165 -10.63 8.17 2.33
CA VAL A 165 -10.54 7.44 3.61
C VAL A 165 -11.94 7.07 4.13
N LEU A 166 -12.92 7.97 4.04
CA LEU A 166 -14.28 7.70 4.51
C LEU A 166 -15.00 6.64 3.66
N VAL A 167 -14.76 6.59 2.34
CA VAL A 167 -15.27 5.50 1.49
C VAL A 167 -14.64 4.18 1.90
N ARG A 168 -13.33 4.12 2.10
CA ARG A 168 -12.63 2.91 2.56
C ARG A 168 -13.10 2.48 3.95
N LEU A 169 -13.38 3.43 4.83
CA LEU A 169 -13.89 3.12 6.17
C LEU A 169 -15.30 2.49 6.12
N ARG A 170 -16.15 2.88 5.15
CA ARG A 170 -17.44 2.20 4.92
C ARG A 170 -17.25 0.74 4.56
N ASP A 171 -16.32 0.43 3.64
CA ASP A 171 -16.01 -0.97 3.30
C ASP A 171 -15.59 -1.77 4.55
N TRP A 172 -14.82 -1.17 5.45
CA TRP A 172 -14.42 -1.81 6.72
C TRP A 172 -15.60 -1.99 7.69
N VAL A 173 -16.53 -1.04 7.74
CA VAL A 173 -17.77 -1.18 8.54
C VAL A 173 -18.64 -2.29 7.98
N ASP A 174 -18.81 -2.36 6.66
CA ASP A 174 -19.57 -3.42 5.99
C ASP A 174 -18.95 -4.79 6.27
N TYR A 175 -17.62 -4.89 6.22
CA TYR A 175 -16.89 -6.08 6.61
C TYR A 175 -17.11 -6.43 8.10
N ALA A 176 -17.04 -5.45 9.00
CA ALA A 176 -17.27 -5.66 10.44
C ALA A 176 -18.73 -6.06 10.77
N ASN A 177 -19.69 -5.77 9.90
CA ASN A 177 -21.07 -6.21 10.02
C ASN A 177 -21.28 -7.66 9.57
N GLN A 178 -20.37 -8.25 8.81
CA GLN A 178 -20.44 -9.63 8.32
C GLN A 178 -19.82 -10.58 9.35
N LEU A 179 -20.57 -10.90 10.41
CA LEU A 179 -20.07 -11.69 11.54
C LEU A 179 -19.61 -13.10 11.16
N ASP A 180 -20.18 -13.68 10.10
CA ASP A 180 -19.89 -15.03 9.62
C ASP A 180 -18.81 -15.06 8.52
N ASP A 181 -18.22 -13.91 8.15
CA ASP A 181 -17.16 -13.87 7.15
C ASP A 181 -15.96 -14.71 7.63
N PRO A 182 -15.53 -15.72 6.84
CA PRO A 182 -14.48 -16.64 7.25
C PRO A 182 -13.14 -15.97 7.47
N THR A 183 -12.90 -14.79 6.89
CA THR A 183 -11.65 -14.04 7.05
C THR A 183 -11.46 -13.50 8.48
N TRP A 184 -12.54 -13.40 9.27
CA TRP A 184 -12.41 -13.13 10.71
C TRP A 184 -11.67 -14.22 11.48
N ARG A 185 -11.59 -15.46 10.93
CA ARG A 185 -10.85 -16.59 11.50
C ARG A 185 -9.38 -16.65 11.05
N LEU A 186 -8.96 -15.77 10.13
CA LEU A 186 -7.55 -15.62 9.77
C LEU A 186 -6.71 -15.31 11.01
N PRO A 187 -5.41 -15.65 11.02
CA PRO A 187 -4.52 -15.48 12.17
C PRO A 187 -4.51 -14.07 12.79
N LEU A 188 -3.91 -13.95 13.96
CA LEU A 188 -3.81 -12.69 14.70
C LEU A 188 -3.16 -11.56 13.90
N SER A 189 -2.23 -11.88 12.99
CA SER A 189 -1.64 -10.90 12.07
C SER A 189 -2.68 -10.16 11.23
N HIS A 190 -3.76 -10.82 10.82
CA HIS A 190 -4.88 -10.14 10.15
C HIS A 190 -5.63 -9.17 11.08
N LYS A 191 -5.76 -9.50 12.37
CA LYS A 191 -6.40 -8.60 13.36
C LYS A 191 -5.51 -7.38 13.64
N ALA A 192 -4.19 -7.58 13.71
CA ALA A 192 -3.22 -6.49 13.76
C ALA A 192 -3.37 -5.56 12.54
N TYR A 193 -3.45 -6.13 11.33
CA TYR A 193 -3.66 -5.36 10.10
C TYR A 193 -4.94 -4.50 10.14
N VAL A 194 -6.05 -5.03 10.65
CA VAL A 194 -7.30 -4.26 10.82
C VAL A 194 -7.08 -3.10 11.80
N VAL A 195 -6.47 -3.36 12.96
CA VAL A 195 -6.18 -2.33 13.98
C VAL A 195 -5.26 -1.24 13.41
N GLU A 196 -4.16 -1.62 12.77
CA GLU A 196 -3.21 -0.69 12.12
C GLU A 196 -3.90 0.17 11.06
N THR A 197 -4.79 -0.44 10.27
CA THR A 197 -5.57 0.29 9.24
C THR A 197 -6.50 1.31 9.87
N MET A 198 -7.18 0.97 10.96
CA MET A 198 -8.05 1.90 11.69
C MET A 198 -7.26 3.05 12.33
N CYS A 199 -6.07 2.78 12.85
CA CYS A 199 -5.17 3.84 13.34
C CYS A 199 -4.77 4.81 12.21
N ARG A 200 -4.41 4.29 11.02
CA ARG A 200 -4.08 5.13 9.86
C ARG A 200 -5.27 5.95 9.37
N VAL A 201 -6.48 5.38 9.37
CA VAL A 201 -7.72 6.10 9.06
C VAL A 201 -7.88 7.31 9.98
N MET A 202 -7.79 7.09 11.29
CA MET A 202 -7.94 8.18 12.28
C MET A 202 -6.82 9.22 12.17
N PHE A 203 -5.58 8.78 11.97
CA PHE A 203 -4.46 9.70 11.74
C PHE A 203 -4.71 10.60 10.53
N THR A 204 -5.12 10.02 9.40
CA THR A 204 -5.38 10.82 8.19
C THR A 204 -6.52 11.82 8.40
N LEU A 205 -7.59 11.44 9.10
CA LEU A 205 -8.72 12.32 9.38
C LEU A 205 -8.38 13.42 10.38
N ASP A 206 -7.42 13.22 11.28
CA ASP A 206 -7.01 14.20 12.28
C ASP A 206 -5.90 15.13 11.75
N CYS A 207 -4.91 14.56 11.06
CA CYS A 207 -3.70 15.27 10.65
C CYS A 207 -3.74 15.78 9.19
N GLY A 208 -4.67 15.27 8.35
CA GLY A 208 -4.73 15.63 6.93
C GLY A 208 -3.57 15.09 6.10
N ASP A 209 -2.93 14.01 6.56
CA ASP A 209 -1.72 13.42 5.99
C ASP A 209 -1.80 11.90 6.01
N ILE A 210 -0.92 11.23 5.27
CA ILE A 210 -0.77 9.78 5.27
C ILE A 210 0.53 9.39 5.99
N CYS A 211 0.43 8.41 6.88
CA CYS A 211 1.60 7.89 7.58
C CYS A 211 1.75 6.37 7.44
N SER A 212 2.91 5.88 7.85
CA SER A 212 3.18 4.44 7.98
C SER A 212 2.35 3.80 9.09
N LYS A 213 2.25 2.47 9.07
CA LYS A 213 1.59 1.70 10.14
C LYS A 213 2.24 1.93 11.52
N PRO A 214 3.59 1.86 11.67
CA PRO A 214 4.24 2.13 12.94
C PRO A 214 3.95 3.55 13.47
N HIS A 215 4.00 4.55 12.60
CA HIS A 215 3.72 5.93 12.99
C HIS A 215 2.26 6.09 13.49
N ALA A 216 1.30 5.52 12.76
CA ALA A 216 -0.11 5.55 13.16
C ALA A 216 -0.35 4.86 14.51
N ILE A 217 0.34 3.76 14.79
CA ILE A 217 0.28 3.08 16.10
C ILE A 217 0.80 3.98 17.21
N LEU A 218 1.97 4.59 17.05
CA LEU A 218 2.53 5.50 18.06
C LEU A 218 1.59 6.68 18.33
N TRP A 219 1.08 7.31 17.29
CA TRP A 219 0.09 8.39 17.41
C TRP A 219 -1.19 7.91 18.13
N ALA A 220 -1.70 6.72 17.81
CA ALA A 220 -2.90 6.16 18.43
C ALA A 220 -2.69 5.86 19.93
N LEU A 221 -1.51 5.38 20.33
CA LEU A 221 -1.16 5.15 21.74
C LEU A 221 -1.15 6.42 22.57
N GLU A 222 -0.86 7.57 21.95
CA GLU A 222 -0.87 8.87 22.61
C GLU A 222 -2.28 9.48 22.65
N THR A 223 -3.10 9.24 21.64
CA THR A 223 -4.35 9.98 21.42
C THR A 223 -5.63 9.20 21.77
N PHE A 224 -5.62 7.87 21.65
CA PHE A 224 -6.83 7.09 21.85
C PHE A 224 -7.16 6.89 23.34
N PRO A 225 -8.46 6.95 23.70
CA PRO A 225 -8.91 6.59 25.03
C PRO A 225 -8.93 5.07 25.25
N GLU A 226 -9.02 4.63 26.52
CA GLU A 226 -9.37 3.25 26.83
C GLU A 226 -10.82 2.92 26.39
N PRO A 227 -11.09 1.68 25.99
CA PRO A 227 -10.17 0.52 25.96
C PRO A 227 -9.32 0.43 24.68
N TRP A 228 -9.41 1.38 23.75
CA TRP A 228 -8.82 1.28 22.42
C TRP A 228 -7.30 1.39 22.43
N ARG A 229 -6.74 2.19 23.35
CA ARG A 229 -5.29 2.25 23.57
C ARG A 229 -4.73 0.89 23.92
N SER A 230 -5.35 0.20 24.87
CA SER A 230 -4.95 -1.16 25.27
C SER A 230 -5.08 -2.17 24.12
N LEU A 231 -6.09 -2.05 23.25
CA LEU A 231 -6.22 -2.91 22.06
C LEU A 231 -5.06 -2.65 21.08
N VAL A 232 -4.76 -1.39 20.78
CA VAL A 232 -3.64 -1.00 19.92
C VAL A 232 -2.31 -1.51 20.46
N GLU A 233 -2.06 -1.37 21.76
CA GLU A 233 -0.86 -1.88 22.41
C GLU A 233 -0.72 -3.39 22.24
N ARG A 234 -1.76 -4.17 22.55
CA ARG A 234 -1.74 -5.64 22.40
C ARG A 234 -1.56 -6.08 20.96
N SER A 235 -2.16 -5.37 20.01
CA SER A 235 -2.13 -5.73 18.60
C SER A 235 -0.72 -5.72 17.99
N GLN A 236 0.21 -4.99 18.58
CA GLN A 236 1.60 -4.96 18.10
C GLN A 236 2.28 -6.35 18.17
N SER A 237 1.97 -7.13 19.20
CA SER A 237 2.48 -8.50 19.31
C SER A 237 1.86 -9.46 18.30
N TRP A 238 0.69 -9.14 17.76
CA TRP A 238 -0.03 -9.98 16.78
C TRP A 238 0.53 -9.86 15.35
N ARG A 239 1.26 -8.82 15.06
CA ARG A 239 1.70 -8.44 13.70
C ARG A 239 2.44 -9.56 12.96
N ILE A 240 3.25 -10.34 13.69
CA ILE A 240 4.05 -11.44 13.14
C ILE A 240 3.43 -12.82 13.41
N ASP A 241 2.28 -12.89 14.08
CA ASP A 241 1.60 -14.13 14.40
C ASP A 241 0.68 -14.59 13.25
N ASN A 242 1.24 -15.38 12.37
CA ASN A 242 0.54 -15.94 11.20
C ASN A 242 -0.05 -17.34 11.47
N VAL A 243 -0.08 -17.79 12.71
CA VAL A 243 -0.48 -19.16 13.08
C VAL A 243 -1.66 -19.17 14.04
N THR A 244 -1.65 -18.33 15.06
CA THR A 244 -2.66 -18.33 16.12
C THR A 244 -4.00 -17.81 15.62
N SER A 245 -5.05 -18.64 15.69
CA SER A 245 -6.41 -18.21 15.39
C SER A 245 -6.93 -17.35 16.54
N PRO A 246 -7.57 -16.20 16.23
CA PRO A 246 -8.17 -15.34 17.24
C PRO A 246 -9.38 -16.03 17.91
N ASP A 247 -9.55 -15.80 19.19
CA ASP A 247 -10.80 -16.18 19.88
C ASP A 247 -11.94 -15.19 19.55
N VAL A 248 -13.17 -15.57 19.95
CA VAL A 248 -14.36 -14.77 19.68
C VAL A 248 -14.34 -13.39 20.35
N ASN A 249 -13.63 -13.24 21.48
CA ASN A 249 -13.54 -11.97 22.20
C ASN A 249 -12.64 -11.00 21.44
N ILE A 250 -11.49 -11.47 20.94
CA ILE A 250 -10.58 -10.67 20.10
C ILE A 250 -11.31 -10.22 18.83
N ILE A 251 -11.99 -11.13 18.14
CA ILE A 251 -12.77 -10.79 16.94
C ILE A 251 -13.81 -9.69 17.25
N SER A 252 -14.62 -9.91 18.30
CA SER A 252 -15.65 -8.95 18.70
C SER A 252 -15.07 -7.60 19.13
N GLU A 253 -13.92 -7.58 19.77
CA GLU A 253 -13.23 -6.35 20.18
C GLU A 253 -12.73 -5.56 18.97
N VAL A 254 -12.12 -6.22 17.99
CA VAL A 254 -11.65 -5.59 16.74
C VAL A 254 -12.83 -5.05 15.93
N MET A 255 -13.92 -5.80 15.80
CA MET A 255 -15.14 -5.30 15.14
C MET A 255 -15.70 -4.04 15.84
N ARG A 256 -15.79 -4.04 17.16
CA ARG A 256 -16.22 -2.85 17.93
C ARG A 256 -15.26 -1.67 17.74
N PHE A 257 -13.96 -1.92 17.58
CA PHE A 257 -12.99 -0.87 17.29
C PHE A 257 -13.24 -0.25 15.91
N VAL A 258 -13.52 -1.04 14.86
CA VAL A 258 -13.93 -0.51 13.54
C VAL A 258 -15.16 0.39 13.68
N HIS A 259 -16.18 -0.03 14.39
CA HIS A 259 -17.38 0.78 14.60
C HIS A 259 -17.12 2.04 15.41
N TRP A 260 -16.21 1.99 16.40
CA TRP A 260 -15.81 3.18 17.16
C TRP A 260 -15.10 4.20 16.25
N VAL A 261 -14.18 3.75 15.41
CA VAL A 261 -13.50 4.61 14.42
C VAL A 261 -14.52 5.24 13.47
N ALA A 262 -15.47 4.46 12.95
CA ALA A 262 -16.54 4.97 12.09
C ALA A 262 -17.40 6.04 12.78
N SER A 263 -17.75 5.81 14.04
CA SER A 263 -18.48 6.80 14.84
C SER A 263 -17.70 8.10 15.07
N LYS A 264 -16.38 8.00 15.31
CA LYS A 264 -15.50 9.15 15.46
C LYS A 264 -15.33 9.94 14.16
N ALA A 265 -15.31 9.23 13.04
CA ALA A 265 -15.27 9.80 11.69
C ALA A 265 -16.61 10.39 11.21
N GLY A 266 -17.65 10.39 12.05
CA GLY A 266 -18.97 10.92 11.69
C GLY A 266 -19.78 10.00 10.77
N LEU A 267 -19.37 8.76 10.55
CA LEU A 267 -20.17 7.74 9.87
C LEU A 267 -21.17 7.17 10.87
N SER A 268 -22.30 7.88 11.08
CA SER A 268 -23.41 7.38 11.90
C SER A 268 -23.98 6.11 11.26
N LYS A 269 -24.47 5.16 12.09
CA LYS A 269 -25.28 4.02 11.62
C LYS A 269 -26.47 4.58 10.82
N GLN A 270 -26.51 4.30 9.52
CA GLN A 270 -27.77 4.36 8.76
C GLN A 270 -28.62 3.16 9.09
#